data_cdc5c9baf60876f9efefcb58acac4156
#
_entry.id   cdc5c9baf60876f9efefcb58acac4156
#
_cell.length_a   1.000
_cell.length_b   1.000
_cell.length_c   1.000
_cell.angle_alpha   90.00
_cell.angle_beta   90.00
_cell.angle_gamma   90.00
#
_symmetry.space_group_name_H-M   'P 1'
#
loop_
_entity.id
_entity.type
_entity.pdbx_description
1 polymer ?
#
loop_
_entity_poly.entity_id
_entity_poly.type
_entity_poly.pdbx_seq_one_letter_code
_entity_poly.pdbx_strand_id
1 'polypeptide(L)'
;MENYNSNPYNSYQQQAQDSGALNWDDEIKEEGGGFTLLPEGDYLFVIKKFDKARYDGGAKIPACPKAIVTFSIYSNDGQCVDLQESFMLHKKMEWKLSEFFASVGMKKKDEPVRMLWTPELIGKQGVCKVIVHNYKKDGEDRQTNRIDKLYPSYDQPALQPPSQQPQQNWNQYQQSQAYQAPQSYQQPQQNWNQGKF
;
A
#
# COMPACT_ATOMS: atom_id res chain seq x y z
N MET A 1 51.46 24.93 -8.64
CA MET A 1 50.43 25.40 -7.67
C MET A 1 49.14 24.74 -8.05
N GLU A 2 48.83 23.63 -7.42
CA GLU A 2 47.61 22.83 -7.67
C GLU A 2 46.53 23.31 -6.71
N ASN A 3 45.43 23.85 -7.28
CA ASN A 3 44.26 24.24 -6.52
C ASN A 3 43.40 23.01 -6.20
N TYR A 4 43.61 22.38 -5.05
CA TYR A 4 42.66 21.44 -4.43
C TYR A 4 41.58 22.25 -3.72
N ASN A 5 40.45 22.51 -4.41
CA ASN A 5 39.23 22.98 -3.77
C ASN A 5 38.07 22.04 -4.17
N SER A 6 38.18 20.82 -3.72
CA SER A 6 37.05 19.87 -3.73
C SER A 6 36.29 20.00 -2.41
N ASN A 7 35.28 20.87 -2.41
CA ASN A 7 34.33 20.97 -1.30
C ASN A 7 33.43 19.71 -1.27
N PRO A 8 33.57 18.85 -0.27
CA PRO A 8 32.78 17.59 -0.21
C PRO A 8 31.27 17.82 -0.09
N TYR A 9 30.82 19.01 0.27
CA TYR A 9 29.40 19.35 0.33
C TYR A 9 28.72 19.44 -1.04
N ASN A 10 29.47 19.66 -2.12
CA ASN A 10 28.88 19.82 -3.45
C ASN A 10 28.48 18.50 -4.10
N SER A 11 29.09 17.38 -3.67
CA SER A 11 28.74 16.05 -4.18
C SER A 11 27.43 15.50 -3.58
N TYR A 12 27.08 15.89 -2.36
CA TYR A 12 25.81 15.50 -1.72
C TYR A 12 24.61 16.24 -2.31
N GLN A 13 24.77 17.49 -2.75
CA GLN A 13 23.69 18.26 -3.38
C GLN A 13 23.33 17.73 -4.77
N GLN A 14 24.30 17.23 -5.54
CA GLN A 14 24.03 16.66 -6.86
C GLN A 14 23.34 15.30 -6.80
N GLN A 15 23.63 14.48 -5.80
CA GLN A 15 22.97 13.17 -5.61
C GLN A 15 21.54 13.30 -5.09
N ALA A 16 21.21 14.35 -4.33
CA ALA A 16 19.87 14.59 -3.81
C ALA A 16 18.86 14.94 -4.92
N GLN A 17 19.28 15.68 -5.96
CA GLN A 17 18.41 16.06 -7.07
C GLN A 17 18.00 14.89 -7.97
N ASP A 18 18.85 13.87 -8.09
CA ASP A 18 18.60 12.68 -8.93
C ASP A 18 17.74 11.62 -8.20
N SER A 19 17.68 11.65 -6.87
CA SER A 19 16.92 10.69 -6.04
C SER A 19 15.53 11.16 -5.64
N GLY A 20 15.14 12.41 -5.98
CA GLY A 20 13.89 13.00 -5.52
C GLY A 20 13.88 13.34 -4.01
N ALA A 21 15.04 13.28 -3.36
CA ALA A 21 15.18 13.71 -1.98
C ALA A 21 15.21 15.25 -1.89
N LEU A 22 14.53 15.81 -0.87
CA LEU A 22 14.55 17.23 -0.57
C LEU A 22 15.64 17.55 0.44
N ASN A 23 16.30 18.71 0.28
CA ASN A 23 17.17 19.27 1.30
C ASN A 23 16.36 19.98 2.39
N TRP A 24 17.01 20.32 3.51
CA TRP A 24 16.36 20.94 4.66
C TRP A 24 15.79 22.34 4.40
N ASP A 25 16.28 23.01 3.38
CA ASP A 25 15.95 24.38 2.95
C ASP A 25 15.30 24.44 1.56
N ASP A 26 14.93 23.28 0.99
CA ASP A 26 14.23 23.23 -0.30
C ASP A 26 12.81 23.78 -0.19
N GLU A 27 12.39 24.48 -1.23
CA GLU A 27 11.03 25.00 -1.34
C GLU A 27 10.04 23.88 -1.69
N ILE A 28 8.99 23.71 -0.88
CA ILE A 28 7.88 22.79 -1.18
C ILE A 28 6.96 23.48 -2.19
N LYS A 29 6.92 22.96 -3.41
CA LYS A 29 6.10 23.49 -4.52
C LYS A 29 4.81 22.72 -4.76
N GLU A 30 4.77 21.47 -4.33
CA GLU A 30 3.59 20.63 -4.49
C GLU A 30 2.76 20.64 -3.21
N GLU A 31 1.50 21.06 -3.33
CA GLU A 31 0.52 20.81 -2.29
C GLU A 31 0.24 19.31 -2.27
N GLY A 32 0.19 18.71 -1.08
CA GLY A 32 -0.08 17.29 -0.90
C GLY A 32 -1.30 16.87 -1.70
N GLY A 33 -1.19 15.78 -2.45
CA GLY A 33 -2.24 15.28 -3.34
C GLY A 33 -3.59 15.29 -2.64
N GLY A 34 -4.59 15.90 -3.27
CA GLY A 34 -5.90 16.13 -2.70
C GLY A 34 -6.49 14.84 -2.13
N PHE A 35 -7.21 14.96 -1.01
CA PHE A 35 -7.94 13.85 -0.42
C PHE A 35 -8.87 13.23 -1.45
N THR A 36 -8.60 11.99 -1.84
CA THR A 36 -9.46 11.26 -2.76
C THR A 36 -10.69 10.78 -2.03
N LEU A 37 -11.86 11.27 -2.43
CA LEU A 37 -13.15 10.84 -1.92
C LEU A 37 -13.73 9.79 -2.88
N LEU A 38 -13.87 8.56 -2.40
CA LEU A 38 -14.55 7.51 -3.18
C LEU A 38 -16.05 7.75 -3.20
N PRO A 39 -16.75 7.57 -4.35
CA PRO A 39 -18.20 7.52 -4.39
C PRO A 39 -18.78 6.47 -3.44
N GLU A 40 -20.03 6.64 -3.04
CA GLU A 40 -20.73 5.60 -2.27
C GLU A 40 -20.89 4.34 -3.12
N GLY A 41 -20.58 3.17 -2.54
CA GLY A 41 -20.66 1.92 -3.28
C GLY A 41 -20.01 0.75 -2.55
N ASP A 42 -20.00 -0.39 -3.23
CA ASP A 42 -19.37 -1.62 -2.76
C ASP A 42 -17.98 -1.76 -3.37
N TYR A 43 -16.98 -2.05 -2.54
CA TYR A 43 -15.58 -2.05 -2.91
C TYR A 43 -14.85 -3.28 -2.37
N LEU A 44 -13.84 -3.70 -3.11
CA LEU A 44 -12.85 -4.64 -2.59
C LEU A 44 -11.94 -3.92 -1.59
N PHE A 45 -11.62 -4.60 -0.51
CA PHE A 45 -10.60 -4.16 0.42
C PHE A 45 -9.53 -5.21 0.65
N VAL A 46 -8.35 -4.74 1.06
CA VAL A 46 -7.27 -5.55 1.60
C VAL A 46 -6.90 -5.01 2.97
N ILE A 47 -6.71 -5.89 3.95
CA ILE A 47 -6.19 -5.49 5.26
C ILE A 47 -4.71 -5.13 5.09
N LYS A 48 -4.39 -3.85 5.25
CA LYS A 48 -3.02 -3.31 5.17
C LYS A 48 -2.23 -3.53 6.46
N LYS A 49 -2.86 -3.25 7.59
CA LYS A 49 -2.29 -3.43 8.92
C LYS A 49 -3.36 -3.43 9.99
N PHE A 50 -3.01 -3.88 11.18
CA PHE A 50 -3.80 -3.62 12.38
C PHE A 50 -2.88 -3.32 13.56
N ASP A 51 -3.39 -2.50 14.48
CA ASP A 51 -2.71 -2.10 15.69
C ASP A 51 -3.55 -2.50 16.91
N LYS A 52 -2.91 -3.05 17.94
CA LYS A 52 -3.55 -3.33 19.22
C LYS A 52 -3.51 -2.07 20.07
N ALA A 53 -4.67 -1.65 20.57
CA ALA A 53 -4.81 -0.44 21.35
C ALA A 53 -5.78 -0.68 22.52
N ARG A 54 -6.03 0.37 23.31
CA ARG A 54 -7.00 0.39 24.38
C ARG A 54 -8.06 1.46 24.11
N TYR A 55 -9.29 1.15 24.43
CA TYR A 55 -10.37 2.11 24.52
C TYR A 55 -10.59 2.46 25.99
N ASP A 56 -10.52 3.74 26.33
CA ASP A 56 -10.56 4.20 27.72
C ASP A 56 -11.96 4.18 28.33
N GLY A 57 -12.96 3.91 27.50
CA GLY A 57 -14.34 3.82 27.91
C GLY A 57 -15.15 5.08 27.57
N GLY A 58 -16.45 4.96 27.67
CA GLY A 58 -17.43 6.02 27.48
C GLY A 58 -18.78 5.61 28.02
N ALA A 59 -19.80 6.46 27.82
CA ALA A 59 -21.13 6.27 28.39
C ALA A 59 -21.80 4.92 27.98
N LYS A 60 -21.47 4.37 26.80
CA LYS A 60 -22.14 3.17 26.26
C LYS A 60 -21.32 1.89 26.41
N ILE A 61 -19.98 2.00 26.34
CA ILE A 61 -19.04 0.90 26.38
C ILE A 61 -17.96 1.22 27.40
N PRO A 62 -17.73 0.35 28.41
CA PRO A 62 -16.63 0.53 29.36
C PRO A 62 -15.27 0.35 28.69
N ALA A 63 -14.20 0.71 29.42
CA ALA A 63 -12.84 0.52 28.97
C ALA A 63 -12.57 -0.94 28.58
N CYS A 64 -11.98 -1.15 27.40
CA CYS A 64 -11.70 -2.49 26.87
C CYS A 64 -10.54 -2.46 25.87
N PRO A 65 -9.96 -3.62 25.53
CA PRO A 65 -9.04 -3.71 24.40
C PRO A 65 -9.72 -3.27 23.09
N LYS A 66 -8.94 -2.70 22.18
CA LYS A 66 -9.37 -2.22 20.86
C LYS A 66 -8.37 -2.64 19.81
N ALA A 67 -8.85 -3.07 18.65
CA ALA A 67 -8.05 -3.20 17.45
C ALA A 67 -8.36 -2.03 16.50
N ILE A 68 -7.34 -1.43 15.92
CA ILE A 68 -7.46 -0.43 14.86
C ILE A 68 -6.99 -1.11 13.58
N VAL A 69 -7.89 -1.27 12.60
CA VAL A 69 -7.58 -1.94 11.34
C VAL A 69 -7.56 -0.92 10.22
N THR A 70 -6.50 -0.94 9.41
CA THR A 70 -6.39 -0.14 8.20
C THR A 70 -6.73 -1.01 7.01
N PHE A 71 -7.74 -0.59 6.27
CA PHE A 71 -8.24 -1.20 5.05
C PHE A 71 -7.76 -0.38 3.86
N SER A 72 -7.07 -0.99 2.91
CA SER A 72 -6.84 -0.39 1.58
C SER A 72 -8.03 -0.73 0.70
N ILE A 73 -8.79 0.28 0.32
CA ILE A 73 -10.01 0.18 -0.51
C ILE A 73 -9.63 0.47 -1.94
N TYR A 74 -9.99 -0.43 -2.85
CA TYR A 74 -9.67 -0.32 -4.27
C TYR A 74 -10.92 -0.03 -5.09
N SER A 75 -10.88 1.07 -5.83
CA SER A 75 -11.91 1.40 -6.80
C SER A 75 -11.62 0.78 -8.16
N ASN A 76 -12.65 0.69 -9.02
CA ASN A 76 -12.54 0.08 -10.34
C ASN A 76 -11.66 0.88 -11.31
N ASP A 77 -11.44 2.16 -11.05
CA ASP A 77 -10.56 3.05 -11.81
C ASP A 77 -9.10 3.03 -11.33
N GLY A 78 -8.77 2.12 -10.40
CA GLY A 78 -7.41 1.91 -9.90
C GLY A 78 -6.99 2.84 -8.76
N GLN A 79 -7.89 3.64 -8.22
CA GLN A 79 -7.60 4.45 -7.03
C GLN A 79 -7.56 3.55 -5.79
N CYS A 80 -6.70 3.91 -4.83
CA CYS A 80 -6.59 3.22 -3.55
C CYS A 80 -6.69 4.24 -2.42
N VAL A 81 -7.61 4.00 -1.49
CA VAL A 81 -7.82 4.85 -0.31
C VAL A 81 -7.71 4.00 0.95
N ASP A 82 -6.92 4.46 1.92
CA ASP A 82 -6.79 3.80 3.21
C ASP A 82 -7.85 4.33 4.19
N LEU A 83 -8.70 3.43 4.67
CA LEU A 83 -9.70 3.72 5.71
C LEU A 83 -9.35 2.98 7.00
N GLN A 84 -9.52 3.66 8.14
CA GLN A 84 -9.31 3.06 9.45
C GLN A 84 -10.62 2.83 10.17
N GLU A 85 -10.78 1.61 10.71
CA GLU A 85 -11.89 1.24 11.57
C GLU A 85 -11.42 0.73 12.93
N SER A 86 -12.18 1.09 13.98
CA SER A 86 -11.91 0.64 15.34
C SER A 86 -12.89 -0.45 15.77
N PHE A 87 -12.33 -1.55 16.24
CA PHE A 87 -13.06 -2.71 16.76
C PHE A 87 -12.83 -2.83 18.26
N MET A 88 -13.84 -2.48 19.07
CA MET A 88 -13.78 -2.65 20.51
C MET A 88 -14.04 -4.11 20.87
N LEU A 89 -13.12 -4.72 21.62
CA LEU A 89 -13.23 -6.12 22.06
C LEU A 89 -14.13 -6.20 23.29
N HIS A 90 -15.40 -5.93 23.08
CA HIS A 90 -16.43 -5.91 24.12
C HIS A 90 -17.68 -6.65 23.66
N LYS A 91 -18.40 -7.30 24.59
CA LYS A 91 -19.60 -8.12 24.29
C LYS A 91 -20.68 -7.36 23.53
N LYS A 92 -20.90 -6.08 23.85
CA LYS A 92 -21.86 -5.22 23.12
C LYS A 92 -21.46 -4.98 21.64
N MET A 93 -20.22 -5.19 21.29
CA MET A 93 -19.69 -5.00 19.92
C MET A 93 -19.37 -6.33 19.21
N GLU A 94 -19.78 -7.44 19.80
CA GLU A 94 -19.52 -8.79 19.26
C GLU A 94 -20.07 -8.97 17.84
N TRP A 95 -21.19 -8.34 17.53
CA TRP A 95 -21.77 -8.33 16.19
C TRP A 95 -20.81 -7.72 15.16
N LYS A 96 -20.16 -6.58 15.47
CA LYS A 96 -19.20 -5.92 14.59
C LYS A 96 -17.91 -6.73 14.41
N LEU A 97 -17.46 -7.40 15.48
CA LEU A 97 -16.33 -8.33 15.44
C LEU A 97 -16.67 -9.55 14.59
N SER A 98 -17.89 -10.11 14.75
CA SER A 98 -18.38 -11.22 13.94
C SER A 98 -18.43 -10.86 12.46
N GLU A 99 -18.95 -9.70 12.11
CA GLU A 99 -19.00 -9.17 10.75
C GLU A 99 -17.59 -9.04 10.15
N PHE A 100 -16.64 -8.47 10.89
CA PHE A 100 -15.25 -8.37 10.46
C PHE A 100 -14.59 -9.71 10.17
N PHE A 101 -14.65 -10.66 11.11
CA PHE A 101 -14.04 -11.98 10.89
C PHE A 101 -14.75 -12.80 9.80
N ALA A 102 -16.05 -12.59 9.62
CA ALA A 102 -16.80 -13.21 8.53
C ALA A 102 -16.40 -12.61 7.17
N SER A 103 -16.17 -11.30 7.08
CA SER A 103 -15.82 -10.64 5.82
C SER A 103 -14.47 -11.09 5.25
N VAL A 104 -13.52 -11.44 6.11
CA VAL A 104 -12.20 -11.95 5.72
C VAL A 104 -12.13 -13.49 5.66
N GLY A 105 -13.28 -14.16 5.74
CA GLY A 105 -13.39 -15.63 5.63
C GLY A 105 -12.89 -16.42 6.84
N MET A 106 -12.65 -15.76 7.98
CA MET A 106 -12.18 -16.43 9.20
C MET A 106 -13.32 -16.92 10.08
N LYS A 107 -14.54 -16.48 9.83
CA LYS A 107 -15.75 -16.94 10.52
C LYS A 107 -16.76 -17.47 9.52
N LYS A 108 -17.25 -18.65 9.74
CA LYS A 108 -18.37 -19.23 8.98
C LYS A 108 -19.71 -18.77 9.53
N LYS A 109 -20.76 -18.92 8.73
CA LYS A 109 -22.13 -18.64 9.15
C LYS A 109 -22.50 -19.55 10.33
N ASP A 110 -23.13 -18.95 11.35
CA ASP A 110 -23.68 -19.65 12.53
C ASP A 110 -22.67 -20.46 13.37
N GLU A 111 -21.36 -20.38 13.06
CA GLU A 111 -20.32 -21.04 13.85
C GLU A 111 -19.61 -20.01 14.75
N PRO A 112 -19.29 -20.38 16.02
CA PRO A 112 -18.44 -19.54 16.86
C PRO A 112 -17.01 -19.52 16.31
N VAL A 113 -16.30 -18.42 16.50
CA VAL A 113 -14.91 -18.27 16.09
C VAL A 113 -14.07 -17.70 17.22
N ARG A 114 -12.85 -18.19 17.37
CA ARG A 114 -11.84 -17.56 18.20
C ARG A 114 -11.24 -16.38 17.43
N MET A 115 -11.26 -15.19 18.03
CA MET A 115 -10.62 -14.00 17.43
C MET A 115 -9.11 -14.20 17.35
N LEU A 116 -8.55 -14.22 16.15
CA LEU A 116 -7.12 -14.35 15.89
C LEU A 116 -6.60 -13.02 15.34
N TRP A 117 -6.07 -12.19 16.24
CA TRP A 117 -5.38 -10.93 15.88
C TRP A 117 -3.89 -11.22 15.67
N THR A 118 -3.60 -11.88 14.56
CA THR A 118 -2.26 -12.32 14.15
C THR A 118 -1.85 -11.68 12.82
N PRO A 119 -0.55 -11.66 12.46
CA PRO A 119 -0.09 -11.13 11.18
C PRO A 119 -0.77 -11.75 9.95
N GLU A 120 -1.36 -12.94 10.08
CA GLU A 120 -2.13 -13.60 9.02
C GLU A 120 -3.39 -12.85 8.56
N LEU A 121 -3.84 -11.86 9.34
CA LEU A 121 -4.89 -10.93 8.93
C LEU A 121 -4.41 -10.00 7.81
N ILE A 122 -3.12 -9.65 7.79
CA ILE A 122 -2.57 -8.73 6.80
C ILE A 122 -2.60 -9.41 5.43
N GLY A 123 -3.10 -8.68 4.43
CA GLY A 123 -3.29 -9.18 3.08
C GLY A 123 -4.61 -9.94 2.85
N LYS A 124 -5.40 -10.24 3.89
CA LYS A 124 -6.74 -10.79 3.69
C LYS A 124 -7.63 -9.78 3.00
N GLN A 125 -8.51 -10.29 2.17
CA GLN A 125 -9.39 -9.51 1.30
C GLN A 125 -10.85 -9.77 1.65
N GLY A 126 -11.68 -8.81 1.30
CA GLY A 126 -13.12 -8.91 1.42
C GLY A 126 -13.81 -7.79 0.66
N VAL A 127 -15.12 -7.69 0.84
CA VAL A 127 -15.96 -6.66 0.25
C VAL A 127 -16.58 -5.82 1.34
N CYS A 128 -16.60 -4.51 1.15
CA CYS A 128 -17.24 -3.56 2.07
C CYS A 128 -18.09 -2.55 1.31
N LYS A 129 -19.08 -2.02 1.99
CA LYS A 129 -19.81 -0.85 1.55
C LYS A 129 -19.15 0.39 2.12
N VAL A 130 -18.81 1.33 1.25
CA VAL A 130 -18.27 2.64 1.60
C VAL A 130 -19.36 3.69 1.41
N ILE A 131 -19.47 4.60 2.36
CA ILE A 131 -20.35 5.76 2.31
C ILE A 131 -19.56 7.05 2.45
N VAL A 132 -20.15 8.15 2.00
CA VAL A 132 -19.63 9.52 2.21
C VAL A 132 -20.27 10.09 3.48
N HIS A 133 -19.44 10.37 4.47
CA HIS A 133 -19.87 10.97 5.72
C HIS A 133 -19.54 12.46 5.74
N ASN A 134 -20.59 13.28 5.87
CA ASN A 134 -20.46 14.73 6.04
C ASN A 134 -20.27 15.07 7.52
N TYR A 135 -19.30 15.92 7.83
CA TYR A 135 -19.06 16.40 9.19
C TYR A 135 -18.59 17.86 9.19
N LYS A 136 -18.74 18.52 10.33
CA LYS A 136 -18.23 19.88 10.50
C LYS A 136 -16.94 19.85 11.32
N LYS A 137 -15.93 20.54 10.82
CA LYS A 137 -14.70 20.78 11.55
C LYS A 137 -14.29 22.24 11.36
N ASP A 138 -14.04 22.94 12.46
CA ASP A 138 -13.63 24.35 12.47
C ASP A 138 -14.62 25.30 11.74
N GLY A 139 -15.93 24.93 11.75
CA GLY A 139 -17.00 25.67 11.06
C GLY A 139 -17.18 25.34 9.58
N GLU A 140 -16.27 24.56 8.99
CA GLU A 140 -16.33 24.13 7.59
C GLU A 140 -17.00 22.77 7.43
N ASP A 141 -17.81 22.64 6.38
CA ASP A 141 -18.38 21.35 5.97
C ASP A 141 -17.31 20.52 5.27
N ARG A 142 -17.06 19.33 5.79
CA ARG A 142 -16.07 18.37 5.24
C ARG A 142 -16.70 17.02 4.98
N GLN A 143 -16.09 16.28 4.08
CA GLN A 143 -16.50 14.93 3.71
C GLN A 143 -15.38 13.93 3.98
N THR A 144 -15.75 12.71 4.35
CA THR A 144 -14.80 11.60 4.48
C THR A 144 -15.49 10.29 4.11
N ASN A 145 -14.73 9.33 3.62
CA ASN A 145 -15.25 7.97 3.46
C ASN A 145 -15.29 7.24 4.79
N ARG A 146 -16.30 6.39 4.93
CA ARG A 146 -16.43 5.44 6.05
C ARG A 146 -16.89 4.09 5.54
N ILE A 147 -16.47 3.03 6.21
CA ILE A 147 -17.01 1.69 6.00
C ILE A 147 -18.34 1.63 6.76
N ASP A 148 -19.43 1.45 6.02
CA ASP A 148 -20.78 1.28 6.56
C ASP A 148 -21.03 -0.19 6.93
N LYS A 149 -20.61 -1.12 6.05
CA LYS A 149 -20.82 -2.55 6.22
C LYS A 149 -19.64 -3.35 5.68
N LEU A 150 -19.33 -4.45 6.35
CA LEU A 150 -18.41 -5.49 5.87
C LEU A 150 -19.24 -6.71 5.45
N TYR A 151 -19.20 -7.11 4.19
CA TYR A 151 -19.97 -8.23 3.70
C TYR A 151 -19.29 -9.56 4.09
N PRO A 152 -20.04 -10.51 4.69
CA PRO A 152 -19.51 -11.84 4.98
C PRO A 152 -19.00 -12.52 3.72
N SER A 153 -17.89 -13.25 3.79
CA SER A 153 -17.27 -13.93 2.63
C SER A 153 -18.19 -14.92 1.92
N TYR A 154 -19.18 -15.45 2.62
CA TYR A 154 -20.19 -16.37 2.08
C TYR A 154 -21.42 -15.66 1.46
N ASP A 155 -21.49 -14.33 1.54
CA ASP A 155 -22.61 -13.51 1.05
C ASP A 155 -22.08 -12.15 0.56
N GLN A 156 -21.05 -12.18 -0.29
CA GLN A 156 -20.46 -10.98 -0.86
C GLN A 156 -21.12 -10.63 -2.19
N PRO A 157 -21.37 -9.35 -2.48
CA PRO A 157 -21.76 -8.93 -3.82
C PRO A 157 -20.68 -9.27 -4.83
N ALA A 158 -21.08 -9.66 -6.04
CA ALA A 158 -20.14 -9.93 -7.13
C ALA A 158 -19.55 -8.60 -7.61
N LEU A 159 -18.32 -8.32 -7.18
CA LEU A 159 -17.54 -7.18 -7.67
C LEU A 159 -16.56 -7.66 -8.73
N GLN A 160 -16.38 -6.85 -9.76
CA GLN A 160 -15.27 -7.07 -10.69
C GLN A 160 -13.96 -6.76 -9.93
N PRO A 161 -12.96 -7.66 -9.99
CA PRO A 161 -11.64 -7.33 -9.46
C PRO A 161 -11.14 -6.05 -10.14
N PRO A 162 -10.44 -5.15 -9.42
CA PRO A 162 -9.81 -4.01 -10.03
C PRO A 162 -8.99 -4.50 -11.22
N SER A 163 -9.18 -3.88 -12.38
CA SER A 163 -8.36 -4.17 -13.55
C SER A 163 -6.91 -4.04 -13.09
N GLN A 164 -6.20 -5.16 -13.11
CA GLN A 164 -4.77 -5.17 -12.76
C GLN A 164 -4.13 -4.09 -13.61
N GLN A 165 -3.61 -3.04 -12.96
CA GLN A 165 -2.73 -2.11 -13.67
C GLN A 165 -1.70 -2.99 -14.40
N PRO A 166 -1.42 -2.74 -15.68
CA PRO A 166 -0.41 -3.49 -16.39
C PRO A 166 0.84 -3.40 -15.53
N GLN A 167 1.29 -4.54 -15.03
CA GLN A 167 2.58 -4.64 -14.35
C GLN A 167 3.57 -3.97 -15.31
N GLN A 168 4.08 -2.81 -14.92
CA GLN A 168 5.14 -2.17 -15.68
C GLN A 168 6.23 -3.21 -15.81
N ASN A 169 6.41 -3.66 -17.05
CA ASN A 169 7.32 -4.74 -17.40
C ASN A 169 8.76 -4.24 -17.15
N TRP A 170 9.26 -4.44 -15.95
CA TRP A 170 10.63 -4.11 -15.55
C TRP A 170 11.68 -4.75 -16.45
N ASN A 171 11.28 -5.75 -17.27
CA ASN A 171 12.15 -6.38 -18.25
C ASN A 171 12.44 -5.52 -19.49
N GLN A 172 11.69 -4.46 -19.75
CA GLN A 172 11.94 -3.61 -20.92
C GLN A 172 13.15 -2.67 -20.72
N TYR A 173 13.54 -2.39 -19.48
CA TYR A 173 14.74 -1.58 -19.18
C TYR A 173 16.05 -2.37 -19.23
N GLN A 174 16.02 -3.71 -19.21
CA GLN A 174 17.24 -4.52 -19.33
C GLN A 174 17.66 -4.81 -20.78
N GLN A 175 16.77 -4.60 -21.76
CA GLN A 175 17.08 -4.91 -23.17
C GLN A 175 17.69 -3.75 -23.97
N SER A 176 17.73 -2.55 -23.42
CA SER A 176 18.33 -1.37 -24.09
C SER A 176 19.79 -1.09 -23.71
N GLN A 177 20.41 -1.91 -22.86
CA GLN A 177 21.86 -1.89 -22.60
C GLN A 177 22.53 -3.17 -23.07
N ALA A 178 22.27 -3.59 -24.32
CA ALA A 178 23.19 -4.49 -24.99
C ALA A 178 24.46 -3.68 -25.30
N TYR A 179 25.44 -3.79 -24.40
CA TYR A 179 26.81 -3.34 -24.66
C TYR A 179 27.26 -3.96 -25.99
N GLN A 180 27.53 -3.12 -27.00
CA GLN A 180 28.30 -3.52 -28.16
C GLN A 180 29.69 -3.92 -27.64
N ALA A 181 29.96 -5.22 -27.64
CA ALA A 181 31.28 -5.74 -27.35
C ALA A 181 32.27 -5.19 -28.40
N PRO A 182 33.43 -4.68 -28.00
CA PRO A 182 34.43 -4.24 -28.94
C PRO A 182 34.90 -5.43 -29.79
N GLN A 183 34.96 -5.23 -31.11
CA GLN A 183 35.44 -6.23 -32.07
C GLN A 183 36.82 -6.72 -31.66
N SER A 184 36.92 -8.01 -31.43
CA SER A 184 38.20 -8.69 -31.20
C SER A 184 39.08 -8.56 -32.41
N TYR A 185 40.28 -7.97 -32.23
CA TYR A 185 41.36 -7.99 -33.22
C TYR A 185 41.73 -9.41 -33.53
N GLN A 186 41.59 -9.82 -34.79
CA GLN A 186 42.11 -11.09 -35.30
C GLN A 186 43.65 -11.00 -35.30
N GLN A 187 44.29 -11.84 -34.50
CA GLN A 187 45.74 -12.08 -34.58
C GLN A 187 46.04 -12.85 -35.87
N PRO A 188 47.07 -12.44 -36.66
CA PRO A 188 47.50 -13.23 -37.80
C PRO A 188 48.16 -14.54 -37.34
N GLN A 189 47.66 -15.65 -37.87
CA GLN A 189 48.26 -16.99 -37.67
C GLN A 189 49.64 -17.04 -38.31
N GLN A 190 50.68 -17.14 -37.50
CA GLN A 190 52.02 -17.53 -37.97
C GLN A 190 52.05 -19.03 -38.24
N ASN A 191 52.22 -19.37 -39.52
CA ASN A 191 52.37 -20.73 -40.03
C ASN A 191 53.80 -21.19 -39.77
N TRP A 192 54.02 -22.06 -38.80
CA TRP A 192 55.31 -22.72 -38.56
C TRP A 192 55.37 -23.98 -39.43
N ASN A 193 56.10 -23.84 -40.51
CA ASN A 193 56.45 -24.98 -41.42
C ASN A 193 57.44 -25.89 -40.67
N GLN A 194 57.04 -27.11 -40.40
CA GLN A 194 57.96 -28.13 -39.87
C GLN A 194 58.92 -28.54 -40.98
N GLY A 195 60.21 -28.19 -40.89
CA GLY A 195 61.28 -28.75 -41.62
C GLY A 195 61.69 -30.15 -41.05
N LYS A 196 61.62 -31.14 -41.90
CA LYS A 196 62.17 -32.45 -41.61
C LYS A 196 63.70 -32.36 -41.57
N PHE A 197 64.31 -32.98 -40.56
CA PHE A 197 65.49 -33.85 -40.69
C PHE A 197 65.49 -34.82 -39.53
#